data_77bc3dad3ef96aa5a8330dea4b00053b
#
_entry.id   77bc3dad3ef96aa5a8330dea4b00053b
#
_cell.length_a   1.000
_cell.length_b   1.000
_cell.length_c   1.000
_cell.angle_alpha   90.00
_cell.angle_beta   90.00
_cell.angle_gamma   90.00
#
_symmetry.space_group_name_H-M   'P 1'
#
loop_
_entity.id
_entity.type
_entity.pdbx_description
1 polymer ?
#
loop_
_entity_poly.entity_id
_entity_poly.type
_entity_poly.pdbx_seq_one_letter_code
_entity_poly.pdbx_strand_id
1 'polypeptide(L)'
;MKKLILIIGILISQTIQAGNFEQFISYVNMLPLNERQAKVDSFMNANPILPYIEDDTAVFFIYQGTAVSLEIAGDFTGWNPSMHMTGVNGTNFYYSSAHFESDARLDYKFVINSNWILDPKNPYTCTGGFGPNSELRMPAYVVPPEISWYSNIPHGIIRDTSFYSSNLNNTRPVKIYLPPGYSVQKQYPIIVFHDGLEYVSLANTNNIFDYLIAHHEIEPVIGVFVPPIDRQNEYAGNKKDAFTAFIVNELMPVIDQKYTTSKDPRKRATLGASDGGNIALYLGMKHPETFGKIGAQSSDVQTDISTTFQNSAKMNLEFYMDIGTYDIPVLIPMVNNFIQILQNKNYVYQFKQWHEGHSWGNWKGHLSLALRQFFPPETGFNEIIIPDKIRLYQNFPNPFKTTTRINFTVPARSQVELTVYDASGKIVQTLCKGMLFTENNSISFTNPDHAGGVYFYSLRVDQYMLSKKMNICN
;
A
#
# COMPACT_ATOMS: atom_id res chain seq x y z
N MET A 1 -45.72 -5.03 -57.24
CA MET A 1 -45.06 -3.83 -56.71
C MET A 1 -44.16 -4.23 -55.52
N LYS A 2 -42.87 -4.42 -55.76
CA LYS A 2 -41.89 -4.76 -54.72
C LYS A 2 -41.34 -3.44 -54.16
N LYS A 3 -41.58 -3.16 -52.87
CA LYS A 3 -40.98 -2.01 -52.21
C LYS A 3 -39.52 -2.36 -51.84
N LEU A 4 -38.59 -1.61 -52.42
CA LEU A 4 -37.17 -1.63 -52.10
C LEU A 4 -36.98 -0.77 -50.83
N ILE A 5 -36.55 -1.41 -49.71
CA ILE A 5 -36.20 -0.68 -48.50
C ILE A 5 -34.68 -0.40 -48.58
N LEU A 6 -34.35 0.87 -48.73
CA LEU A 6 -32.99 1.38 -48.74
C LEU A 6 -32.54 1.55 -47.27
N ILE A 7 -31.69 0.69 -46.75
CA ILE A 7 -31.07 0.87 -45.46
C ILE A 7 -29.81 1.74 -45.65
N ILE A 8 -29.91 3.01 -45.26
CA ILE A 8 -28.78 3.94 -45.16
C ILE A 8 -28.08 3.64 -43.85
N GLY A 9 -26.97 2.91 -43.95
CA GLY A 9 -26.03 2.73 -42.84
C GLY A 9 -25.28 4.02 -42.61
N ILE A 10 -25.58 4.70 -41.50
CA ILE A 10 -24.80 5.83 -41.03
C ILE A 10 -23.54 5.24 -40.38
N LEU A 11 -22.42 5.25 -41.11
CA LEU A 11 -21.09 5.05 -40.56
C LEU A 11 -20.77 6.30 -39.73
N ILE A 12 -20.95 6.22 -38.42
CA ILE A 12 -20.37 7.17 -37.48
C ILE A 12 -18.89 6.88 -37.42
N SER A 13 -18.08 7.56 -38.24
CA SER A 13 -16.65 7.63 -38.03
C SER A 13 -16.43 8.45 -36.74
N GLN A 14 -16.12 7.75 -35.64
CA GLN A 14 -15.52 8.44 -34.49
C GLN A 14 -14.14 8.93 -34.94
N THR A 15 -14.05 10.19 -35.31
CA THR A 15 -12.76 10.87 -35.44
C THR A 15 -12.21 10.99 -34.03
N ILE A 16 -11.24 10.12 -33.68
CA ILE A 16 -10.40 10.33 -32.49
C ILE A 16 -9.72 11.68 -32.74
N GLN A 17 -10.07 12.68 -31.94
CA GLN A 17 -9.44 13.99 -32.01
C GLN A 17 -8.03 13.82 -31.44
N ALA A 18 -6.99 14.14 -32.22
CA ALA A 18 -5.61 14.10 -31.76
C ALA A 18 -5.44 14.97 -30.52
N GLY A 19 -4.71 14.49 -29.52
CA GLY A 19 -4.40 15.23 -28.30
C GLY A 19 -3.55 16.50 -28.58
N ASN A 20 -3.41 17.35 -27.58
CA ASN A 20 -2.65 18.62 -27.73
C ASN A 20 -1.19 18.40 -28.15
N PHE A 21 -0.54 17.33 -27.62
CA PHE A 21 0.84 17.00 -27.98
C PHE A 21 0.97 16.53 -29.42
N GLU A 22 0.08 15.69 -29.90
CA GLU A 22 0.09 15.22 -31.30
C GLU A 22 -0.19 16.36 -32.28
N GLN A 23 -1.09 17.29 -31.93
CA GLN A 23 -1.32 18.50 -32.69
C GLN A 23 -0.08 19.39 -32.71
N PHE A 24 0.62 19.54 -31.58
CA PHE A 24 1.90 20.25 -31.50
C PHE A 24 2.94 19.63 -32.42
N ILE A 25 3.14 18.33 -32.38
CA ILE A 25 4.11 17.63 -33.25
C ILE A 25 3.74 17.80 -34.73
N SER A 26 2.46 17.66 -35.06
CA SER A 26 1.94 17.88 -36.41
C SER A 26 2.24 19.30 -36.90
N TYR A 27 1.96 20.30 -36.05
CA TYR A 27 2.25 21.71 -36.35
C TYR A 27 3.75 21.92 -36.56
N VAL A 28 4.62 21.44 -35.67
CA VAL A 28 6.08 21.58 -35.82
C VAL A 28 6.57 20.99 -37.14
N ASN A 29 6.05 19.83 -37.52
CA ASN A 29 6.44 19.17 -38.77
C ASN A 29 5.99 19.91 -40.03
N MET A 30 5.00 20.82 -39.97
CA MET A 30 4.58 21.69 -41.07
C MET A 30 5.47 22.92 -41.21
N LEU A 31 6.22 23.30 -40.18
CA LEU A 31 7.10 24.47 -40.20
C LEU A 31 8.34 24.25 -41.09
N PRO A 32 8.93 25.34 -41.65
CA PRO A 32 10.26 25.31 -42.22
C PRO A 32 11.31 24.81 -41.23
N LEU A 33 12.30 24.05 -41.69
CA LEU A 33 13.32 23.41 -40.82
C LEU A 33 14.00 24.38 -39.83
N ASN A 34 14.28 25.59 -40.27
CA ASN A 34 14.94 26.62 -39.47
C ASN A 34 14.04 27.21 -38.34
N GLU A 35 12.75 26.98 -38.37
CA GLU A 35 11.81 27.49 -37.36
C GLU A 35 11.43 26.42 -36.29
N ARG A 36 11.65 25.14 -36.57
CA ARG A 36 11.22 24.04 -35.72
C ARG A 36 11.87 24.04 -34.35
N GLN A 37 13.20 24.30 -34.30
CA GLN A 37 13.94 24.30 -33.04
C GLN A 37 13.36 25.31 -32.05
N ALA A 38 13.08 26.53 -32.50
CA ALA A 38 12.51 27.56 -31.62
C ALA A 38 11.14 27.18 -31.07
N LYS A 39 10.34 26.38 -31.80
CA LYS A 39 9.04 25.90 -31.35
C LYS A 39 9.18 24.81 -30.29
N VAL A 40 10.08 23.83 -30.47
CA VAL A 40 10.32 22.80 -29.45
C VAL A 40 10.95 23.41 -28.21
N ASP A 41 11.83 24.38 -28.31
CA ASP A 41 12.37 25.12 -27.17
C ASP A 41 11.27 25.84 -26.39
N SER A 42 10.33 26.47 -27.08
CA SER A 42 9.19 27.13 -26.46
C SER A 42 8.29 26.11 -25.71
N PHE A 43 8.06 24.95 -26.31
CA PHE A 43 7.30 23.86 -25.65
C PHE A 43 8.01 23.36 -24.40
N MET A 44 9.33 23.10 -24.48
CA MET A 44 10.13 22.65 -23.34
C MET A 44 10.18 23.66 -22.20
N ASN A 45 10.21 24.97 -22.53
CA ASN A 45 10.17 26.04 -21.52
C ASN A 45 8.79 26.14 -20.84
N ALA A 46 7.72 25.88 -21.58
CA ALA A 46 6.35 25.87 -21.04
C ALA A 46 6.06 24.62 -20.18
N ASN A 47 6.81 23.52 -20.41
CA ASN A 47 6.64 22.25 -19.72
C ASN A 47 7.96 21.83 -19.05
N PRO A 48 8.32 22.46 -17.91
CA PRO A 48 9.62 22.24 -17.27
C PRO A 48 9.75 20.89 -16.57
N ILE A 49 8.62 20.20 -16.32
CA ILE A 49 8.56 18.88 -15.67
C ILE A 49 8.03 17.86 -16.68
N LEU A 50 8.74 16.75 -16.81
CA LEU A 50 8.39 15.64 -17.69
C LEU A 50 8.30 14.33 -16.87
N PRO A 51 7.67 13.25 -17.38
CA PRO A 51 6.99 13.16 -18.69
C PRO A 51 5.77 14.06 -18.80
N TYR A 52 5.41 14.42 -20.03
CA TYR A 52 4.19 15.19 -20.30
C TYR A 52 2.97 14.26 -20.33
N ILE A 53 1.91 14.58 -19.58
CA ILE A 53 0.74 13.72 -19.43
C ILE A 53 -0.50 14.45 -19.93
N GLU A 54 -1.32 13.75 -20.74
CA GLU A 54 -2.62 14.21 -21.22
C GLU A 54 -3.73 13.22 -20.85
N ASP A 55 -4.93 13.74 -20.64
CA ASP A 55 -6.16 12.96 -20.42
C ASP A 55 -6.00 11.85 -19.36
N ASP A 56 -5.18 12.12 -18.32
CA ASP A 56 -4.90 11.26 -17.18
C ASP A 56 -4.32 9.85 -17.51
N THR A 57 -4.10 9.53 -18.79
CA THR A 57 -3.64 8.21 -19.24
C THR A 57 -2.55 8.24 -20.30
N ALA A 58 -2.52 9.27 -21.15
CA ALA A 58 -1.54 9.39 -22.23
C ALA A 58 -0.26 10.04 -21.72
N VAL A 59 0.86 9.34 -21.81
CA VAL A 59 2.18 9.78 -21.36
C VAL A 59 3.11 9.97 -22.55
N PHE A 60 3.74 11.13 -22.62
CA PHE A 60 4.74 11.46 -23.62
C PHE A 60 6.10 11.63 -22.91
N PHE A 61 6.97 10.65 -23.10
CA PHE A 61 8.36 10.73 -22.70
C PHE A 61 9.09 11.60 -23.70
N ILE A 62 9.80 12.62 -23.23
CA ILE A 62 10.41 13.63 -24.07
C ILE A 62 11.88 13.81 -23.66
N TYR A 63 12.76 13.82 -24.64
CA TYR A 63 14.17 14.15 -24.45
C TYR A 63 14.60 15.24 -25.42
N GLN A 64 15.33 16.22 -24.93
CA GLN A 64 15.96 17.26 -25.74
C GLN A 64 17.47 17.20 -25.59
N GLY A 65 18.17 16.87 -26.65
CA GLY A 65 19.61 16.71 -26.65
C GLY A 65 20.14 16.06 -27.93
N THR A 66 21.43 15.71 -27.93
CA THR A 66 22.03 14.98 -29.05
C THR A 66 22.07 13.50 -28.76
N ALA A 67 21.49 12.69 -29.65
CA ALA A 67 21.49 11.23 -29.55
C ALA A 67 21.66 10.61 -30.95
N VAL A 68 22.36 9.47 -31.02
CA VAL A 68 22.41 8.59 -32.21
C VAL A 68 21.35 7.50 -32.06
N SER A 69 21.22 6.94 -30.85
CA SER A 69 20.12 6.07 -30.48
C SER A 69 19.52 6.54 -29.16
N LEU A 70 18.21 6.41 -29.00
CA LEU A 70 17.50 6.81 -27.82
C LEU A 70 16.28 5.91 -27.61
N GLU A 71 16.32 5.17 -26.52
CA GLU A 71 15.30 4.23 -26.10
C GLU A 71 14.88 4.51 -24.66
N ILE A 72 13.77 3.93 -24.26
CA ILE A 72 13.27 3.90 -22.90
C ILE A 72 13.24 2.45 -22.41
N ALA A 73 13.74 2.26 -21.20
CA ALA A 73 13.60 1.01 -20.46
C ALA A 73 12.97 1.31 -19.09
N GLY A 74 12.03 0.48 -18.69
CA GLY A 74 11.33 0.64 -17.41
C GLY A 74 10.45 -0.56 -17.11
N ASP A 75 9.65 -0.47 -16.06
CA ASP A 75 8.74 -1.54 -15.64
C ASP A 75 7.85 -2.00 -16.80
N PHE A 76 7.32 -1.05 -17.58
CA PHE A 76 6.43 -1.29 -18.72
C PHE A 76 7.11 -1.90 -19.97
N THR A 77 8.43 -2.00 -19.97
CA THR A 77 9.19 -2.68 -21.04
C THR A 77 9.91 -3.94 -20.51
N GLY A 78 9.65 -4.33 -19.26
CA GLY A 78 10.42 -5.37 -18.58
C GLY A 78 11.92 -5.03 -18.50
N TRP A 79 12.24 -3.74 -18.41
CA TRP A 79 13.60 -3.20 -18.36
C TRP A 79 14.44 -3.49 -19.62
N ASN A 80 13.79 -3.83 -20.76
CA ASN A 80 14.44 -3.89 -22.06
C ASN A 80 14.39 -2.51 -22.71
N PRO A 81 15.50 -2.01 -23.32
CA PRO A 81 15.51 -0.74 -24.07
C PRO A 81 14.86 -0.94 -25.44
N SER A 82 13.57 -1.24 -25.45
CA SER A 82 12.80 -1.59 -26.64
C SER A 82 11.83 -0.51 -27.11
N MET A 83 11.57 0.49 -26.28
CA MET A 83 10.70 1.60 -26.63
C MET A 83 11.52 2.72 -27.25
N HIS A 84 11.59 2.73 -28.58
CA HIS A 84 12.35 3.74 -29.34
C HIS A 84 11.69 5.10 -29.31
N MET A 85 12.49 6.16 -29.26
CA MET A 85 12.02 7.54 -29.34
C MET A 85 12.17 8.10 -30.74
N THR A 86 11.15 8.79 -31.22
CA THR A 86 11.09 9.40 -32.54
C THR A 86 11.68 10.81 -32.49
N GLY A 87 12.67 11.09 -33.32
CA GLY A 87 13.24 12.42 -33.49
C GLY A 87 12.40 13.32 -34.41
N VAL A 88 12.22 14.58 -34.02
CA VAL A 88 11.60 15.59 -34.86
C VAL A 88 12.65 16.20 -35.78
N ASN A 89 12.50 15.98 -37.09
CA ASN A 89 13.49 16.38 -38.08
C ASN A 89 13.80 17.90 -38.04
N GLY A 90 15.09 18.25 -38.06
CA GLY A 90 15.55 19.63 -37.95
C GLY A 90 15.58 20.16 -36.52
N THR A 91 15.48 19.30 -35.52
CA THR A 91 15.56 19.66 -34.09
C THR A 91 16.40 18.64 -33.33
N ASN A 92 16.67 18.96 -32.04
CA ASN A 92 17.25 18.04 -31.07
C ASN A 92 16.18 17.47 -30.12
N PHE A 93 14.95 17.32 -30.59
CA PHE A 93 13.79 16.91 -29.82
C PHE A 93 13.36 15.48 -30.19
N TYR A 94 13.21 14.63 -29.19
CA TYR A 94 12.80 13.24 -29.33
C TYR A 94 11.62 12.96 -28.41
N TYR A 95 10.69 12.11 -28.82
CA TYR A 95 9.55 11.71 -28.03
C TYR A 95 9.14 10.27 -28.29
N SER A 96 8.48 9.70 -27.32
CA SER A 96 7.74 8.44 -27.44
C SER A 96 6.51 8.50 -26.56
N SER A 97 5.44 7.75 -26.88
CA SER A 97 4.19 7.80 -26.13
C SER A 97 3.76 6.41 -25.68
N ALA A 98 3.07 6.37 -24.53
CA ALA A 98 2.41 5.20 -24.00
C ALA A 98 1.13 5.59 -23.26
N HIS A 99 0.28 4.61 -22.97
CA HIS A 99 -0.90 4.80 -22.12
C HIS A 99 -0.76 3.93 -20.89
N PHE A 100 -1.07 4.51 -19.73
CA PHE A 100 -1.07 3.82 -18.45
C PHE A 100 -2.36 4.10 -17.69
N GLU A 101 -2.65 3.31 -16.68
CA GLU A 101 -3.73 3.56 -15.74
C GLU A 101 -3.48 4.87 -15.00
N SER A 102 -4.56 5.60 -14.68
CA SER A 102 -4.46 6.93 -14.09
C SER A 102 -3.79 6.96 -12.71
N ASP A 103 -3.71 5.82 -12.03
CA ASP A 103 -3.08 5.62 -10.72
C ASP A 103 -1.73 4.88 -10.79
N ALA A 104 -1.21 4.63 -12.01
CA ALA A 104 0.05 3.91 -12.17
C ALA A 104 1.25 4.71 -11.61
N ARG A 105 2.18 3.96 -11.04
CA ARG A 105 3.50 4.44 -10.63
C ARG A 105 4.57 3.49 -11.16
N LEU A 106 5.47 3.97 -12.03
CA LEU A 106 6.39 3.13 -12.77
C LEU A 106 7.82 3.71 -12.75
N ASP A 107 8.80 2.84 -12.62
CA ASP A 107 10.21 3.21 -12.74
C ASP A 107 10.68 3.11 -14.19
N TYR A 108 11.53 4.07 -14.62
CA TYR A 108 12.12 4.05 -15.96
C TYR A 108 13.47 4.79 -16.03
N LYS A 109 14.18 4.57 -17.13
CA LYS A 109 15.38 5.32 -17.54
C LYS A 109 15.36 5.57 -19.04
N PHE A 110 16.05 6.62 -19.47
CA PHE A 110 16.47 6.77 -20.86
C PHE A 110 17.74 5.96 -21.10
N VAL A 111 17.84 5.37 -22.28
CA VAL A 111 19.05 4.70 -22.78
C VAL A 111 19.52 5.45 -24.00
N ILE A 112 20.56 6.26 -23.84
CA ILE A 112 21.10 7.16 -24.89
C ILE A 112 22.45 6.63 -25.31
N ASN A 113 22.60 6.23 -26.56
CA ASN A 113 23.85 5.66 -27.07
C ASN A 113 24.38 4.53 -26.16
N SER A 114 23.50 3.66 -25.69
CA SER A 114 23.74 2.56 -24.73
C SER A 114 24.05 3.02 -23.28
N ASN A 115 24.01 4.31 -22.96
CA ASN A 115 24.17 4.80 -21.60
C ASN A 115 22.80 4.98 -20.92
N TRP A 116 22.66 4.39 -19.74
CA TRP A 116 21.47 4.49 -18.93
C TRP A 116 21.51 5.75 -18.05
N ILE A 117 20.56 6.66 -18.26
CA ILE A 117 20.46 7.89 -17.50
C ILE A 117 19.07 8.10 -16.92
N LEU A 118 18.98 8.87 -15.87
CA LEU A 118 17.70 9.40 -15.40
C LEU A 118 17.13 10.39 -16.43
N ASP A 119 15.82 10.53 -16.47
CA ASP A 119 15.18 11.63 -17.19
C ASP A 119 15.59 12.97 -16.54
N PRO A 120 16.32 13.83 -17.26
CA PRO A 120 16.87 15.05 -16.68
C PRO A 120 15.81 16.11 -16.34
N LYS A 121 14.58 15.93 -16.81
CA LYS A 121 13.43 16.82 -16.56
C LYS A 121 12.42 16.26 -15.59
N ASN A 122 12.59 15.01 -15.15
CA ASN A 122 11.73 14.40 -14.13
C ASN A 122 12.33 14.65 -12.73
N PRO A 123 11.65 15.42 -11.85
CA PRO A 123 12.13 15.66 -10.50
C PRO A 123 11.93 14.46 -9.56
N TYR A 124 11.13 13.47 -9.97
CA TYR A 124 10.80 12.32 -9.14
C TYR A 124 11.74 11.16 -9.43
N THR A 125 12.31 10.61 -8.37
CA THR A 125 13.19 9.44 -8.45
C THR A 125 12.84 8.43 -7.36
N CYS A 126 13.03 7.15 -7.67
CA CYS A 126 12.98 6.06 -6.72
C CYS A 126 14.31 5.33 -6.70
N THR A 127 14.94 5.20 -5.53
CA THR A 127 16.17 4.43 -5.39
C THR A 127 15.82 2.95 -5.24
N GLY A 128 16.37 2.13 -6.11
CA GLY A 128 16.30 0.66 -6.05
C GLY A 128 17.65 0.04 -5.73
N GLY A 129 17.72 -1.30 -5.69
CA GLY A 129 18.94 -2.05 -5.42
C GLY A 129 20.07 -1.83 -6.45
N PHE A 130 19.74 -1.33 -7.64
CA PHE A 130 20.68 -1.00 -8.73
C PHE A 130 20.85 0.51 -8.95
N GLY A 131 20.56 1.30 -7.93
CA GLY A 131 20.63 2.76 -7.98
C GLY A 131 19.28 3.42 -8.30
N PRO A 132 19.26 4.77 -8.49
CA PRO A 132 18.02 5.50 -8.70
C PRO A 132 17.45 5.30 -10.10
N ASN A 133 16.13 5.29 -10.20
CA ASN A 133 15.35 5.36 -11.42
C ASN A 133 14.52 6.64 -11.45
N SER A 134 14.16 7.13 -12.62
CA SER A 134 13.11 8.14 -12.77
C SER A 134 11.77 7.50 -12.44
N GLU A 135 10.92 8.24 -11.76
CA GLU A 135 9.61 7.75 -11.30
C GLU A 135 8.49 8.45 -12.06
N LEU A 136 7.78 7.71 -12.90
CA LEU A 136 6.53 8.16 -13.49
C LEU A 136 5.45 8.07 -12.42
N ARG A 137 4.76 9.18 -12.16
CA ARG A 137 3.57 9.26 -11.31
C ARG A 137 2.40 9.71 -12.15
N MET A 138 1.43 8.83 -12.33
CA MET A 138 0.19 9.20 -13.01
C MET A 138 -0.67 10.11 -12.12
N PRO A 139 -1.59 10.91 -12.67
CA PRO A 139 -2.28 11.97 -11.94
C PRO A 139 -3.08 11.52 -10.71
N ALA A 140 -3.62 10.29 -10.72
CA ALA A 140 -4.37 9.74 -9.58
C ALA A 140 -3.49 8.96 -8.58
N TYR A 141 -2.18 8.81 -8.85
CA TYR A 141 -1.27 8.19 -7.88
C TYR A 141 -1.07 9.09 -6.68
N VAL A 142 -1.29 8.54 -5.50
CA VAL A 142 -1.11 9.25 -4.24
C VAL A 142 0.11 8.68 -3.52
N VAL A 143 1.09 9.54 -3.27
CA VAL A 143 2.27 9.15 -2.47
C VAL A 143 1.82 8.85 -1.04
N PRO A 144 2.06 7.64 -0.51
CA PRO A 144 1.68 7.32 0.86
C PRO A 144 2.40 8.22 1.86
N PRO A 145 1.68 8.91 2.76
CA PRO A 145 2.29 9.85 3.70
C PRO A 145 3.25 9.16 4.68
N GLU A 146 2.98 7.92 5.04
CA GLU A 146 3.76 7.14 6.02
C GLU A 146 5.20 6.84 5.62
N ILE A 147 5.55 6.92 4.32
CA ILE A 147 6.93 6.72 3.87
C ILE A 147 7.85 7.90 4.18
N SER A 148 7.25 9.05 4.53
CA SER A 148 7.97 10.30 4.79
C SER A 148 8.39 10.39 6.26
N TRP A 149 9.44 11.18 6.52
CA TRP A 149 9.86 11.50 7.88
C TRP A 149 9.13 12.74 8.39
N TYR A 150 8.66 12.72 9.64
CA TYR A 150 7.93 13.82 10.28
C TYR A 150 8.56 14.19 11.61
N SER A 151 9.05 15.41 11.77
CA SER A 151 9.70 15.88 13.01
C SER A 151 8.77 16.02 14.23
N ASN A 152 7.47 16.03 14.01
CA ASN A 152 6.44 16.28 15.03
C ASN A 152 5.78 15.02 15.61
N ILE A 153 6.29 13.82 15.26
CA ILE A 153 5.82 12.56 15.84
C ILE A 153 6.94 11.88 16.63
N PRO A 154 6.61 11.01 17.61
CA PRO A 154 7.62 10.21 18.30
C PRO A 154 8.30 9.21 17.36
N HIS A 155 9.61 9.02 17.53
CA HIS A 155 10.41 8.10 16.72
C HIS A 155 10.90 6.91 17.54
N GLY A 156 10.92 5.73 16.90
CA GLY A 156 11.59 4.54 17.40
C GLY A 156 13.11 4.64 17.26
N ILE A 157 13.79 3.62 17.75
CA ILE A 157 15.27 3.54 17.75
C ILE A 157 15.69 2.31 16.95
N ILE A 158 16.60 2.50 16.00
CA ILE A 158 17.28 1.38 15.33
C ILE A 158 18.56 1.04 16.11
N ARG A 159 18.70 -0.25 16.46
CA ARG A 159 19.89 -0.82 17.08
C ARG A 159 20.62 -1.68 16.07
N ASP A 160 21.88 -1.38 15.84
CA ASP A 160 22.77 -2.21 15.04
C ASP A 160 23.36 -3.31 15.90
N THR A 161 23.38 -4.53 15.37
CA THR A 161 24.00 -5.69 15.99
C THR A 161 24.58 -6.61 14.93
N SER A 162 25.41 -7.55 15.30
CA SER A 162 25.87 -8.60 14.40
C SER A 162 25.57 -9.97 15.00
N PHE A 163 25.29 -10.92 14.13
CA PHE A 163 24.90 -12.26 14.51
C PHE A 163 25.75 -13.31 13.79
N TYR A 164 26.41 -14.17 14.55
CA TYR A 164 27.05 -15.39 14.01
C TYR A 164 26.00 -16.50 13.95
N SER A 165 25.85 -17.11 12.78
CA SER A 165 25.05 -18.32 12.58
C SER A 165 25.91 -19.53 12.42
N SER A 166 25.71 -20.53 13.26
CA SER A 166 26.36 -21.86 13.11
C SER A 166 25.75 -22.67 11.97
N ASN A 167 24.42 -22.48 11.69
CA ASN A 167 23.74 -23.13 10.57
C ASN A 167 24.25 -22.67 9.21
N LEU A 168 24.65 -21.39 9.10
CA LEU A 168 25.13 -20.79 7.86
C LEU A 168 26.64 -20.55 7.84
N ASN A 169 27.32 -20.77 8.97
CA ASN A 169 28.75 -20.56 9.18
C ASN A 169 29.21 -19.17 8.71
N ASN A 170 28.48 -18.13 9.11
CA ASN A 170 28.81 -16.75 8.79
C ASN A 170 28.27 -15.76 9.85
N THR A 171 28.82 -14.54 9.82
CA THR A 171 28.35 -13.43 10.64
C THR A 171 27.68 -12.39 9.75
N ARG A 172 26.49 -11.92 10.12
CA ARG A 172 25.75 -10.91 9.39
C ARG A 172 25.30 -9.76 10.28
N PRO A 173 25.22 -8.54 9.75
CA PRO A 173 24.61 -7.42 10.45
C PRO A 173 23.09 -7.65 10.57
N VAL A 174 22.52 -7.29 11.70
CA VAL A 174 21.06 -7.30 11.93
C VAL A 174 20.68 -5.96 12.55
N LYS A 175 19.63 -5.34 12.05
CA LYS A 175 19.08 -4.11 12.66
C LYS A 175 17.81 -4.44 13.42
N ILE A 176 17.64 -3.83 14.58
CA ILE A 176 16.47 -4.01 15.43
C ILE A 176 15.81 -2.64 15.62
N TYR A 177 14.59 -2.50 15.15
CA TYR A 177 13.76 -1.34 15.46
C TYR A 177 12.99 -1.59 16.75
N LEU A 178 13.11 -0.66 17.68
CA LEU A 178 12.32 -0.59 18.92
C LEU A 178 11.34 0.57 18.80
N PRO A 179 10.03 0.36 19.07
CA PRO A 179 9.03 1.40 18.89
C PRO A 179 9.21 2.56 19.86
N PRO A 180 8.64 3.74 19.57
CA PRO A 180 8.62 4.86 20.50
C PRO A 180 8.08 4.43 21.87
N GLY A 181 8.75 4.84 22.95
CA GLY A 181 8.34 4.47 24.29
C GLY A 181 8.54 2.99 24.65
N TYR A 182 9.43 2.27 23.93
CA TYR A 182 9.74 0.87 24.25
C TYR A 182 10.08 0.68 25.72
N SER A 183 9.47 -0.33 26.35
CA SER A 183 9.69 -0.70 27.76
C SER A 183 9.85 -2.20 27.91
N VAL A 184 10.81 -2.63 28.72
CA VAL A 184 11.01 -4.04 29.06
C VAL A 184 9.87 -4.65 29.90
N GLN A 185 8.93 -3.83 30.36
CA GLN A 185 7.77 -4.27 31.13
C GLN A 185 6.55 -4.61 30.24
N LYS A 186 6.59 -4.23 28.96
CA LYS A 186 5.52 -4.49 27.98
C LYS A 186 5.99 -5.54 26.98
N GLN A 187 5.10 -6.50 26.64
CA GLN A 187 5.34 -7.42 25.54
C GLN A 187 4.92 -6.78 24.20
N TYR A 188 5.74 -6.99 23.17
CA TYR A 188 5.53 -6.45 21.83
C TYR A 188 5.36 -7.56 20.79
N PRO A 189 4.49 -7.40 19.81
CA PRO A 189 4.55 -8.20 18.60
C PRO A 189 5.87 -7.96 17.88
N ILE A 190 6.22 -8.87 16.97
CA ILE A 190 7.48 -8.82 16.24
C ILE A 190 7.29 -9.16 14.78
N ILE A 191 8.06 -8.51 13.91
CA ILE A 191 8.14 -8.83 12.49
C ILE A 191 9.60 -8.96 12.05
N VAL A 192 9.89 -10.04 11.31
CA VAL A 192 11.19 -10.28 10.69
C VAL A 192 11.11 -9.90 9.22
N PHE A 193 11.98 -9.00 8.78
CA PHE A 193 12.11 -8.57 7.39
C PHE A 193 13.28 -9.27 6.71
N HIS A 194 13.03 -9.92 5.60
CA HIS A 194 14.04 -10.41 4.67
C HIS A 194 14.45 -9.29 3.72
N ASP A 195 15.70 -9.27 3.24
CA ASP A 195 16.34 -8.09 2.65
C ASP A 195 16.25 -6.86 3.62
N GLY A 196 16.51 -7.15 4.90
CA GLY A 196 16.16 -6.22 5.97
C GLY A 196 16.90 -4.87 5.91
N LEU A 197 18.13 -4.82 5.43
CA LEU A 197 18.85 -3.54 5.32
C LEU A 197 18.24 -2.65 4.25
N GLU A 198 17.75 -3.23 3.18
CA GLU A 198 17.03 -2.55 2.09
C GLU A 198 15.65 -2.07 2.55
N TYR A 199 14.94 -2.85 3.36
CA TYR A 199 13.69 -2.38 3.98
C TYR A 199 13.91 -1.14 4.85
N VAL A 200 15.05 -1.04 5.55
CA VAL A 200 15.38 0.18 6.31
C VAL A 200 15.78 1.32 5.38
N SER A 201 16.69 1.08 4.41
CA SER A 201 17.32 2.15 3.62
C SER A 201 16.54 2.56 2.37
N LEU A 202 15.80 1.64 1.72
CA LEU A 202 15.05 1.90 0.49
C LEU A 202 13.54 2.03 0.73
N ALA A 203 12.99 1.24 1.67
CA ALA A 203 11.57 1.33 2.01
C ALA A 203 11.26 2.33 3.13
N ASN A 204 12.26 2.85 3.85
CA ASN A 204 12.05 3.74 5.00
C ASN A 204 11.12 3.14 6.06
N THR A 205 11.24 1.83 6.33
CA THR A 205 10.32 1.09 7.20
C THR A 205 10.20 1.68 8.60
N ASN A 206 11.29 2.27 9.12
CA ASN A 206 11.26 3.00 10.40
C ASN A 206 10.29 4.19 10.37
N ASN A 207 10.24 4.97 9.29
CA ASN A 207 9.29 6.07 9.14
C ASN A 207 7.86 5.55 9.10
N ILE A 208 7.65 4.45 8.35
CA ILE A 208 6.32 3.80 8.25
C ILE A 208 5.85 3.33 9.64
N PHE A 209 6.71 2.67 10.41
CA PHE A 209 6.38 2.28 11.79
C PHE A 209 6.04 3.49 12.66
N ASP A 210 6.90 4.50 12.68
CA ASP A 210 6.73 5.70 13.50
C ASP A 210 5.42 6.41 13.18
N TYR A 211 5.11 6.56 11.87
CA TYR A 211 3.86 7.16 11.41
C TYR A 211 2.64 6.37 11.87
N LEU A 212 2.61 5.06 11.59
CA LEU A 212 1.45 4.22 11.89
C LEU A 212 1.20 4.10 13.40
N ILE A 213 2.26 4.02 14.21
CA ILE A 213 2.17 3.98 15.67
C ILE A 213 1.66 5.31 16.21
N ALA A 214 2.20 6.44 15.73
CA ALA A 214 1.80 7.77 16.17
C ALA A 214 0.33 8.11 15.84
N HIS A 215 -0.19 7.55 14.73
CA HIS A 215 -1.59 7.71 14.31
C HIS A 215 -2.52 6.62 14.87
N HIS A 216 -2.01 5.74 15.75
CA HIS A 216 -2.77 4.61 16.31
C HIS A 216 -3.38 3.68 15.26
N GLU A 217 -2.70 3.50 14.14
CA GLU A 217 -3.11 2.61 13.04
C GLU A 217 -2.57 1.19 13.22
N ILE A 218 -1.48 1.05 13.99
CA ILE A 218 -0.94 -0.25 14.45
C ILE A 218 -0.57 -0.21 15.93
N GLU A 219 -0.53 -1.38 16.57
CA GLU A 219 0.10 -1.53 17.88
C GLU A 219 1.64 -1.35 17.76
N PRO A 220 2.32 -0.84 18.81
CA PRO A 220 3.77 -0.78 18.80
C PRO A 220 4.42 -2.14 18.59
N VAL A 221 5.29 -2.27 17.58
CA VAL A 221 5.89 -3.52 17.11
C VAL A 221 7.41 -3.45 17.08
N ILE A 222 8.10 -4.56 17.34
CA ILE A 222 9.55 -4.70 17.17
C ILE A 222 9.83 -5.18 15.75
N GLY A 223 10.67 -4.46 15.00
CA GLY A 223 11.16 -4.86 13.68
C GLY A 223 12.53 -5.51 13.76
N VAL A 224 12.73 -6.67 13.12
CA VAL A 224 14.01 -7.35 13.00
C VAL A 224 14.39 -7.43 11.53
N PHE A 225 15.46 -6.76 11.14
CA PHE A 225 15.87 -6.59 9.75
C PHE A 225 17.08 -7.45 9.44
N VAL A 226 16.87 -8.52 8.71
CA VAL A 226 17.88 -9.56 8.44
C VAL A 226 18.26 -9.52 6.96
N PRO A 227 19.51 -9.15 6.63
CA PRO A 227 19.98 -9.24 5.26
C PRO A 227 20.40 -10.68 4.92
N PRO A 228 20.35 -11.09 3.67
CA PRO A 228 21.02 -12.29 3.18
C PRO A 228 22.54 -12.02 3.01
N ILE A 229 23.33 -13.08 2.95
CA ILE A 229 24.74 -13.03 2.48
C ILE A 229 24.83 -13.68 1.11
N ASP A 230 24.14 -14.80 0.93
CA ASP A 230 24.03 -15.52 -0.33
C ASP A 230 22.54 -15.60 -0.72
N ARG A 231 21.99 -14.45 -1.17
CA ARG A 231 20.57 -14.22 -1.34
C ARG A 231 19.87 -15.34 -2.12
N GLN A 232 20.43 -15.69 -3.27
CA GLN A 232 19.83 -16.69 -4.15
C GLN A 232 19.73 -18.07 -3.45
N ASN A 233 20.79 -18.52 -2.77
CA ASN A 233 20.75 -19.81 -2.11
C ASN A 233 19.98 -19.79 -0.79
N GLU A 234 20.09 -18.70 -0.02
CA GLU A 234 19.40 -18.58 1.28
C GLU A 234 17.89 -18.40 1.12
N TYR A 235 17.42 -17.74 0.06
CA TYR A 235 16.01 -17.42 -0.12
C TYR A 235 15.27 -18.34 -1.10
N ALA A 236 15.94 -18.83 -2.12
CA ALA A 236 15.33 -19.63 -3.18
C ALA A 236 16.07 -20.94 -3.51
N GLY A 237 17.29 -21.13 -2.99
CA GLY A 237 18.16 -22.25 -3.31
C GLY A 237 18.36 -23.27 -2.18
N ASN A 238 19.51 -23.89 -2.17
CA ASN A 238 19.83 -25.05 -1.31
C ASN A 238 20.12 -24.70 0.16
N LYS A 239 20.18 -23.41 0.52
CA LYS A 239 20.38 -22.95 1.90
C LYS A 239 19.08 -22.49 2.58
N LYS A 240 17.90 -22.65 1.96
CA LYS A 240 16.61 -22.26 2.55
C LYS A 240 16.41 -22.86 3.96
N ASP A 241 16.64 -24.16 4.11
CA ASP A 241 16.52 -24.84 5.41
C ASP A 241 17.52 -24.31 6.44
N ALA A 242 18.78 -24.09 6.04
CA ALA A 242 19.80 -23.54 6.93
C ALA A 242 19.48 -22.09 7.35
N PHE A 243 18.97 -21.27 6.41
CA PHE A 243 18.53 -19.91 6.72
C PHE A 243 17.32 -19.90 7.65
N THR A 244 16.37 -20.78 7.41
CA THR A 244 15.19 -20.95 8.26
C THR A 244 15.59 -21.40 9.67
N ALA A 245 16.51 -22.38 9.78
CA ALA A 245 17.05 -22.83 11.07
C ALA A 245 17.83 -21.71 11.80
N PHE A 246 18.58 -20.88 11.08
CA PHE A 246 19.21 -19.69 11.66
C PHE A 246 18.18 -18.74 12.26
N ILE A 247 17.10 -18.40 11.53
CA ILE A 247 16.06 -17.50 12.04
C ILE A 247 15.41 -18.09 13.29
N VAL A 248 14.93 -19.34 13.24
CA VAL A 248 14.08 -19.92 14.29
C VAL A 248 14.89 -20.38 15.50
N ASN A 249 16.02 -21.05 15.27
CA ASN A 249 16.76 -21.72 16.34
C ASN A 249 17.92 -20.90 16.93
N GLU A 250 18.38 -19.86 16.20
CA GLU A 250 19.52 -19.05 16.65
C GLU A 250 19.09 -17.59 16.91
N LEU A 251 18.52 -16.89 15.90
CA LEU A 251 18.21 -15.48 16.00
C LEU A 251 17.04 -15.22 16.96
N MET A 252 15.89 -15.86 16.73
CA MET A 252 14.67 -15.59 17.51
C MET A 252 14.84 -15.86 19.01
N PRO A 253 15.51 -16.94 19.48
CA PRO A 253 15.74 -17.15 20.91
C PRO A 253 16.53 -16.02 21.56
N VAL A 254 17.54 -15.47 20.88
CA VAL A 254 18.33 -14.35 21.41
C VAL A 254 17.54 -13.05 21.40
N ILE A 255 16.74 -12.80 20.35
CA ILE A 255 15.84 -11.65 20.31
C ILE A 255 14.83 -11.73 21.44
N ASP A 256 14.21 -12.88 21.67
CA ASP A 256 13.24 -13.13 22.74
C ASP A 256 13.84 -12.97 24.14
N GLN A 257 15.12 -13.30 24.31
CA GLN A 257 15.83 -13.12 25.56
C GLN A 257 16.20 -11.64 25.81
N LYS A 258 16.60 -10.93 24.76
CA LYS A 258 17.12 -9.57 24.86
C LYS A 258 16.01 -8.51 24.86
N TYR A 259 14.91 -8.79 24.20
CA TYR A 259 13.78 -7.87 24.04
C TYR A 259 12.50 -8.56 24.48
N THR A 260 11.55 -7.81 25.00
CA THR A 260 10.29 -8.34 25.51
C THR A 260 9.30 -8.60 24.36
N THR A 261 9.51 -9.68 23.63
CA THR A 261 8.65 -10.08 22.48
C THR A 261 7.55 -11.05 22.90
N SER A 262 6.40 -10.97 22.25
CA SER A 262 5.35 -11.96 22.36
C SER A 262 5.80 -13.30 21.75
N LYS A 263 5.51 -14.41 22.41
CA LYS A 263 5.75 -15.76 21.88
C LYS A 263 4.52 -16.35 21.15
N ASP A 264 3.40 -15.62 21.15
CA ASP A 264 2.19 -16.01 20.41
C ASP A 264 2.47 -15.91 18.90
N PRO A 265 2.36 -16.98 18.11
CA PRO A 265 2.56 -16.93 16.67
C PRO A 265 1.66 -15.88 15.95
N ARG A 266 0.47 -15.62 16.49
CA ARG A 266 -0.46 -14.61 15.97
C ARG A 266 0.05 -13.18 16.12
N LYS A 267 1.08 -12.96 16.93
CA LYS A 267 1.79 -11.70 17.13
C LYS A 267 3.19 -11.71 16.52
N ARG A 268 3.50 -12.70 15.69
CA ARG A 268 4.79 -12.85 15.00
C ARG A 268 4.59 -12.91 13.50
N ALA A 269 5.24 -12.03 12.79
CA ALA A 269 5.21 -11.95 11.33
C ALA A 269 6.59 -12.15 10.73
N THR A 270 6.60 -12.65 9.48
CA THR A 270 7.76 -12.67 8.60
C THR A 270 7.34 -12.03 7.28
N LEU A 271 8.18 -11.18 6.70
CA LEU A 271 7.84 -10.43 5.49
C LEU A 271 9.07 -10.21 4.60
N GLY A 272 8.87 -10.23 3.30
CA GLY A 272 9.88 -9.90 2.30
C GLY A 272 9.30 -9.64 0.93
N ALA A 273 10.17 -9.24 0.00
CA ALA A 273 9.81 -8.95 -1.39
C ALA A 273 10.59 -9.87 -2.34
N SER A 274 9.98 -10.24 -3.48
CA SER A 274 10.61 -11.11 -4.48
C SER A 274 11.05 -12.45 -3.85
N ASP A 275 12.31 -12.87 -4.01
CA ASP A 275 12.89 -14.03 -3.27
C ASP A 275 12.74 -13.87 -1.74
N GLY A 276 12.77 -12.62 -1.21
CA GLY A 276 12.50 -12.35 0.21
C GLY A 276 11.08 -12.72 0.62
N GLY A 277 10.10 -12.56 -0.29
CA GLY A 277 8.73 -13.06 -0.11
C GLY A 277 8.67 -14.59 -0.14
N ASN A 278 9.45 -15.23 -1.03
CA ASN A 278 9.56 -16.69 -1.09
C ASN A 278 10.07 -17.29 0.22
N ILE A 279 11.15 -16.75 0.78
CA ILE A 279 11.67 -17.25 2.07
C ILE A 279 10.74 -16.91 3.24
N ALA A 280 9.99 -15.80 3.19
CA ALA A 280 8.96 -15.52 4.18
C ALA A 280 7.85 -16.58 4.16
N LEU A 281 7.34 -16.94 2.97
CA LEU A 281 6.38 -18.02 2.79
C LEU A 281 6.93 -19.36 3.26
N TYR A 282 8.17 -19.67 2.90
CA TYR A 282 8.85 -20.91 3.29
C TYR A 282 9.00 -21.02 4.82
N LEU A 283 9.43 -19.95 5.47
CA LEU A 283 9.62 -19.87 6.91
C LEU A 283 8.29 -20.07 7.67
N GLY A 284 7.22 -19.39 7.28
CA GLY A 284 5.90 -19.58 7.89
C GLY A 284 5.31 -20.97 7.61
N MET A 285 5.55 -21.55 6.43
CA MET A 285 5.14 -22.90 6.08
C MET A 285 5.84 -23.96 6.97
N LYS A 286 7.14 -23.79 7.22
CA LYS A 286 7.95 -24.75 8.03
C LYS A 286 7.74 -24.57 9.53
N HIS A 287 7.48 -23.35 9.99
CA HIS A 287 7.42 -22.98 11.40
C HIS A 287 6.17 -22.14 11.75
N PRO A 288 4.96 -22.68 11.48
CA PRO A 288 3.70 -21.97 11.81
C PRO A 288 3.51 -21.80 13.32
N GLU A 289 4.22 -22.59 14.13
CA GLU A 289 4.27 -22.45 15.60
C GLU A 289 5.08 -21.23 16.06
N THR A 290 5.96 -20.71 15.18
CA THR A 290 6.76 -19.51 15.46
C THR A 290 6.20 -18.28 14.80
N PHE A 291 5.80 -18.37 13.54
CA PHE A 291 5.28 -17.25 12.74
C PHE A 291 3.88 -17.57 12.24
N GLY A 292 2.88 -16.89 12.76
CA GLY A 292 1.48 -17.04 12.34
C GLY A 292 1.07 -16.09 11.21
N LYS A 293 1.94 -15.12 10.83
CA LYS A 293 1.64 -14.08 9.83
C LYS A 293 2.76 -13.98 8.80
N ILE A 294 2.37 -13.97 7.53
CA ILE A 294 3.29 -14.02 6.39
C ILE A 294 2.97 -12.88 5.41
N GLY A 295 3.93 -11.99 5.19
CA GLY A 295 3.88 -10.96 4.15
C GLY A 295 4.78 -11.33 2.97
N ALA A 296 4.23 -11.33 1.76
CA ALA A 296 5.00 -11.62 0.54
C ALA A 296 4.63 -10.62 -0.56
N GLN A 297 5.53 -9.67 -0.80
CA GLN A 297 5.39 -8.64 -1.83
C GLN A 297 6.08 -9.10 -3.12
N SER A 298 5.38 -9.09 -4.25
CA SER A 298 5.93 -9.49 -5.57
C SER A 298 6.72 -10.81 -5.53
N SER A 299 6.24 -11.81 -4.81
CA SER A 299 6.99 -13.04 -4.51
C SER A 299 7.07 -14.00 -5.69
N ASP A 300 8.19 -14.70 -5.80
CA ASP A 300 8.41 -15.82 -6.71
C ASP A 300 7.91 -17.16 -6.13
N VAL A 301 6.71 -17.23 -5.63
CA VAL A 301 6.14 -18.41 -4.95
C VAL A 301 6.57 -19.73 -5.60
N GLN A 302 7.60 -20.38 -5.04
CA GLN A 302 8.18 -21.60 -5.62
C GLN A 302 7.23 -22.80 -5.52
N THR A 303 7.42 -23.78 -6.41
CA THR A 303 6.54 -24.94 -6.54
C THR A 303 6.49 -25.80 -5.28
N ASP A 304 7.58 -25.93 -4.54
CA ASP A 304 7.63 -26.67 -3.26
C ASP A 304 6.72 -26.04 -2.21
N ILE A 305 6.64 -24.71 -2.17
CA ILE A 305 5.75 -23.96 -1.27
C ILE A 305 4.30 -24.17 -1.70
N SER A 306 3.96 -23.84 -2.96
CA SER A 306 2.59 -23.93 -3.47
C SER A 306 2.03 -25.35 -3.37
N THR A 307 2.84 -26.38 -3.71
CA THR A 307 2.45 -27.80 -3.62
C THR A 307 2.23 -28.22 -2.16
N THR A 308 3.08 -27.75 -1.24
CA THR A 308 2.92 -28.06 0.20
C THR A 308 1.61 -27.45 0.73
N PHE A 309 1.33 -26.17 0.45
CA PHE A 309 0.09 -25.54 0.88
C PHE A 309 -1.14 -26.20 0.24
N GLN A 310 -1.05 -26.64 -1.00
CA GLN A 310 -2.15 -27.33 -1.68
C GLN A 310 -2.47 -28.68 -1.02
N ASN A 311 -1.47 -29.48 -0.66
CA ASN A 311 -1.63 -30.87 -0.26
C ASN A 311 -1.71 -31.07 1.27
N SER A 312 -1.17 -30.14 2.07
CA SER A 312 -1.18 -30.24 3.53
C SER A 312 -2.54 -29.86 4.14
N ALA A 313 -2.78 -30.26 5.39
CA ALA A 313 -3.87 -29.68 6.18
C ALA A 313 -3.67 -28.17 6.34
N LYS A 314 -4.78 -27.43 6.50
CA LYS A 314 -4.73 -25.99 6.75
C LYS A 314 -3.93 -25.70 8.01
N MET A 315 -2.93 -24.84 7.89
CA MET A 315 -2.13 -24.32 9.01
C MET A 315 -2.79 -23.08 9.60
N ASN A 316 -2.46 -22.73 10.84
CA ASN A 316 -2.97 -21.49 11.45
C ASN A 316 -2.10 -20.29 11.03
N LEU A 317 -2.29 -19.84 9.80
CA LEU A 317 -1.52 -18.77 9.16
C LEU A 317 -2.45 -17.72 8.57
N GLU A 318 -1.98 -16.49 8.58
CA GLU A 318 -2.59 -15.31 7.96
C GLU A 318 -1.61 -14.72 6.94
N PHE A 319 -2.12 -14.24 5.78
CA PHE A 319 -1.28 -13.78 4.69
C PHE A 319 -1.62 -12.36 4.25
N TYR A 320 -0.59 -11.58 3.97
CA TYR A 320 -0.64 -10.40 3.13
C TYR A 320 0.18 -10.67 1.87
N MET A 321 -0.41 -10.45 0.71
CA MET A 321 0.28 -10.61 -0.57
C MET A 321 -0.08 -9.47 -1.51
N ASP A 322 0.89 -9.04 -2.29
CA ASP A 322 0.65 -8.11 -3.38
C ASP A 322 1.53 -8.42 -4.59
N ILE A 323 1.18 -7.82 -5.74
CA ILE A 323 1.97 -7.87 -6.97
C ILE A 323 1.61 -6.68 -7.86
N GLY A 324 2.57 -6.22 -8.65
CA GLY A 324 2.31 -5.21 -9.68
C GLY A 324 1.73 -5.80 -10.98
N THR A 325 0.97 -5.02 -11.74
CA THR A 325 0.55 -5.40 -13.11
C THR A 325 1.68 -5.26 -14.12
N TYR A 326 2.68 -4.46 -13.79
CA TYR A 326 3.93 -4.26 -14.54
C TYR A 326 5.12 -4.98 -13.89
N ASP A 327 4.85 -5.98 -13.05
CA ASP A 327 5.85 -6.81 -12.40
C ASP A 327 6.49 -7.79 -13.38
N ILE A 328 7.51 -8.53 -12.94
CA ILE A 328 8.15 -9.58 -13.73
C ILE A 328 7.07 -10.57 -14.22
N PRO A 329 6.87 -10.74 -15.54
CA PRO A 329 5.70 -11.43 -16.07
C PRO A 329 5.48 -12.85 -15.57
N VAL A 330 6.57 -13.59 -15.24
CA VAL A 330 6.47 -14.96 -14.74
C VAL A 330 5.96 -15.03 -13.31
N LEU A 331 6.12 -13.96 -12.49
CA LEU A 331 5.71 -13.94 -11.09
C LEU A 331 4.19 -13.76 -10.94
N ILE A 332 3.58 -13.01 -11.84
CA ILE A 332 2.14 -12.70 -11.79
C ILE A 332 1.27 -13.97 -11.72
N PRO A 333 1.41 -14.96 -12.65
CA PRO A 333 0.66 -16.19 -12.53
C PRO A 333 1.05 -17.05 -11.32
N MET A 334 2.31 -17.01 -10.86
CA MET A 334 2.73 -17.76 -9.65
C MET A 334 2.00 -17.25 -8.40
N VAL A 335 1.95 -15.94 -8.21
CA VAL A 335 1.21 -15.32 -7.11
C VAL A 335 -0.28 -15.60 -7.23
N ASN A 336 -0.87 -15.37 -8.40
CA ASN A 336 -2.31 -15.60 -8.62
C ASN A 336 -2.73 -17.07 -8.35
N ASN A 337 -1.93 -18.03 -8.77
CA ASN A 337 -2.16 -19.45 -8.50
C ASN A 337 -2.09 -19.75 -6.99
N PHE A 338 -1.15 -19.13 -6.27
CA PHE A 338 -1.05 -19.29 -4.84
C PHE A 338 -2.25 -18.67 -4.09
N ILE A 339 -2.74 -17.52 -4.54
CA ILE A 339 -3.96 -16.92 -4.01
C ILE A 339 -5.16 -17.87 -4.17
N GLN A 340 -5.29 -18.57 -5.30
CA GLN A 340 -6.34 -19.59 -5.47
C GLN A 340 -6.21 -20.73 -4.44
N ILE A 341 -4.99 -21.15 -4.12
CA ILE A 341 -4.74 -22.16 -3.07
C ILE A 341 -5.20 -21.63 -1.71
N LEU A 342 -4.84 -20.40 -1.35
CA LEU A 342 -5.24 -19.77 -0.10
C LEU A 342 -6.77 -19.66 0.00
N GLN A 343 -7.44 -19.26 -1.08
CA GLN A 343 -8.87 -19.15 -1.17
C GLN A 343 -9.55 -20.52 -0.99
N ASN A 344 -9.13 -21.52 -1.75
CA ASN A 344 -9.70 -22.89 -1.69
C ASN A 344 -9.54 -23.54 -0.32
N LYS A 345 -8.47 -23.19 0.41
CA LYS A 345 -8.19 -23.67 1.77
C LYS A 345 -8.81 -22.80 2.86
N ASN A 346 -9.53 -21.73 2.51
CA ASN A 346 -10.14 -20.78 3.45
C ASN A 346 -9.11 -20.15 4.41
N TYR A 347 -7.91 -19.83 3.95
CA TYR A 347 -6.97 -19.04 4.74
C TYR A 347 -7.47 -17.61 4.93
N VAL A 348 -7.05 -16.97 6.01
CA VAL A 348 -7.20 -15.52 6.18
C VAL A 348 -6.10 -14.86 5.34
N TYR A 349 -6.48 -14.08 4.35
CA TYR A 349 -5.51 -13.37 3.52
C TYR A 349 -6.06 -12.04 3.02
N GLN A 350 -5.15 -11.09 2.76
CA GLN A 350 -5.39 -9.93 1.93
C GLN A 350 -4.50 -10.04 0.69
N PHE A 351 -5.08 -9.77 -0.48
CA PHE A 351 -4.37 -9.71 -1.75
C PHE A 351 -4.70 -8.42 -2.47
N LYS A 352 -3.68 -7.77 -3.01
CA LYS A 352 -3.80 -6.55 -3.81
C LYS A 352 -2.96 -6.65 -5.06
N GLN A 353 -3.46 -6.07 -6.15
CA GLN A 353 -2.72 -5.87 -7.38
C GLN A 353 -2.66 -4.36 -7.67
N TRP A 354 -1.47 -3.87 -8.01
CA TRP A 354 -1.19 -2.45 -8.18
C TRP A 354 -0.71 -2.16 -9.60
N HIS A 355 -1.01 -0.99 -10.14
CA HIS A 355 -0.45 -0.56 -11.43
C HIS A 355 1.00 -0.07 -11.26
N GLU A 356 1.85 -0.97 -10.76
CA GLU A 356 3.25 -0.74 -10.42
C GLU A 356 4.14 -1.90 -10.89
N GLY A 357 5.47 -1.69 -10.87
CA GLY A 357 6.46 -2.67 -11.27
C GLY A 357 7.12 -3.43 -10.11
N HIS A 358 8.17 -4.21 -10.44
CA HIS A 358 8.98 -4.97 -9.49
C HIS A 358 10.03 -4.06 -8.83
N SER A 359 9.61 -3.22 -7.90
CA SER A 359 10.45 -2.14 -7.41
C SER A 359 10.25 -1.80 -5.94
N TRP A 360 11.30 -1.21 -5.32
CA TRP A 360 11.22 -0.70 -3.96
C TRP A 360 10.19 0.43 -3.81
N GLY A 361 9.85 1.12 -4.89
CA GLY A 361 8.75 2.09 -4.88
C GLY A 361 7.41 1.45 -4.57
N ASN A 362 7.08 0.37 -5.27
CA ASN A 362 5.90 -0.45 -5.05
C ASN A 362 5.89 -0.99 -3.60
N TRP A 363 6.95 -1.70 -3.20
CA TRP A 363 6.98 -2.38 -1.91
C TRP A 363 6.86 -1.42 -0.73
N LYS A 364 7.59 -0.29 -0.73
CA LYS A 364 7.46 0.72 0.33
C LYS A 364 6.10 1.40 0.33
N GLY A 365 5.52 1.61 -0.85
CA GLY A 365 4.22 2.26 -1.01
C GLY A 365 3.08 1.48 -0.35
N HIS A 366 3.22 0.16 -0.26
CA HIS A 366 2.15 -0.73 0.19
C HIS A 366 2.48 -1.52 1.46
N LEU A 367 3.68 -1.39 2.02
CA LEU A 367 4.09 -2.06 3.26
C LEU A 367 3.14 -1.79 4.44
N SER A 368 2.64 -0.57 4.52
CA SER A 368 1.72 -0.16 5.59
C SER A 368 0.43 -0.98 5.64
N LEU A 369 -0.03 -1.52 4.50
CA LEU A 369 -1.22 -2.38 4.45
C LEU A 369 -0.98 -3.72 5.13
N ALA A 370 0.19 -4.33 4.91
CA ALA A 370 0.60 -5.54 5.62
C ALA A 370 0.70 -5.29 7.13
N LEU A 371 1.29 -4.15 7.53
CA LEU A 371 1.45 -3.80 8.93
C LEU A 371 0.11 -3.54 9.63
N ARG A 372 -0.83 -2.83 8.99
CA ARG A 372 -2.19 -2.60 9.50
C ARG A 372 -2.98 -3.91 9.66
N GLN A 373 -2.81 -4.84 8.72
CA GLN A 373 -3.44 -6.16 8.82
C GLN A 373 -2.84 -6.97 9.97
N PHE A 374 -1.51 -7.02 10.08
CA PHE A 374 -0.83 -7.90 11.01
C PHE A 374 -0.86 -7.39 12.46
N PHE A 375 -0.79 -6.10 12.63
CA PHE A 375 -0.69 -5.46 13.95
C PHE A 375 -1.75 -4.37 14.10
N PRO A 376 -3.05 -4.71 13.92
CA PRO A 376 -4.08 -3.70 14.14
C PRO A 376 -3.85 -3.09 15.51
N PRO A 377 -4.20 -1.80 15.67
CA PRO A 377 -4.06 -1.17 16.99
C PRO A 377 -4.70 -2.13 17.97
N GLU A 378 -4.01 -2.37 19.10
CA GLU A 378 -4.71 -3.07 20.15
C GLU A 378 -6.04 -2.33 20.26
N THR A 379 -7.10 -2.93 19.69
CA THR A 379 -8.39 -2.74 20.28
C THR A 379 -8.18 -3.31 21.69
N GLY A 380 -7.43 -2.57 22.51
CA GLY A 380 -7.76 -2.60 23.88
C GLY A 380 -9.25 -2.32 23.81
N PHE A 381 -10.01 -3.27 24.14
CA PHE A 381 -10.77 -3.14 25.34
C PHE A 381 -9.76 -2.98 26.50
N ASN A 382 -8.96 -1.91 26.49
CA ASN A 382 -9.17 -0.94 27.56
C ASN A 382 -10.68 -0.81 27.48
N GLU A 383 -11.40 -1.47 28.37
CA GLU A 383 -12.58 -0.81 28.89
C GLU A 383 -12.14 0.63 28.84
N ILE A 384 -12.62 1.36 27.80
CA ILE A 384 -12.65 2.80 27.92
C ILE A 384 -13.43 2.85 29.18
N ILE A 385 -12.73 3.09 30.32
CA ILE A 385 -13.41 3.35 31.57
C ILE A 385 -14.13 4.62 31.20
N ILE A 386 -15.30 4.36 30.56
CA ILE A 386 -16.24 5.44 30.22
C ILE A 386 -16.50 5.97 31.58
N PRO A 387 -16.06 7.20 31.90
CA PRO A 387 -16.24 7.75 33.23
C PRO A 387 -17.67 7.41 33.62
N ASP A 388 -17.91 6.86 34.80
CA ASP A 388 -19.23 6.41 35.25
C ASP A 388 -20.35 7.41 34.99
N LYS A 389 -19.97 8.64 34.74
CA LYS A 389 -20.83 9.76 34.35
C LYS A 389 -21.19 9.83 32.87
N ILE A 390 -20.60 9.04 31.97
CA ILE A 390 -20.98 9.01 30.53
C ILE A 390 -21.76 7.74 30.26
N ARG A 391 -23.07 7.87 29.99
CA ARG A 391 -23.94 6.73 29.67
C ARG A 391 -24.88 7.10 28.53
N LEU A 392 -25.05 6.18 27.60
CA LEU A 392 -26.07 6.23 26.56
C LEU A 392 -27.10 5.13 26.84
N TYR A 393 -28.32 5.50 27.11
CA TYR A 393 -29.37 4.56 27.43
C TYR A 393 -30.08 4.09 26.15
N GLN A 394 -30.73 2.90 26.24
CA GLN A 394 -31.58 2.41 25.15
C GLN A 394 -32.73 3.40 24.95
N ASN A 395 -33.02 3.74 23.70
CA ASN A 395 -34.16 4.58 23.36
C ASN A 395 -35.47 3.92 23.80
N PHE A 396 -36.42 4.72 24.23
CA PHE A 396 -37.74 4.22 24.63
C PHE A 396 -38.86 5.10 24.08
N PRO A 397 -39.90 4.48 23.48
CA PRO A 397 -40.05 3.05 23.16
C PRO A 397 -39.03 2.54 22.12
N ASN A 398 -38.74 1.23 22.15
CA ASN A 398 -37.98 0.51 21.14
C ASN A 398 -38.48 -0.94 21.06
N PRO A 399 -39.11 -1.37 19.96
CA PRO A 399 -39.38 -0.64 18.72
C PRO A 399 -40.35 0.54 18.87
N PHE A 400 -40.34 1.47 17.90
CA PHE A 400 -41.27 2.60 17.84
C PHE A 400 -41.78 2.84 16.40
N LYS A 401 -42.89 3.59 16.25
CA LYS A 401 -43.41 3.93 14.92
C LYS A 401 -42.98 5.34 14.46
N THR A 402 -43.26 6.36 15.23
CA THR A 402 -43.02 7.76 14.84
C THR A 402 -41.94 8.43 15.67
N THR A 403 -42.00 8.32 16.98
CA THR A 403 -41.11 9.06 17.88
C THR A 403 -40.60 8.17 19.00
N THR A 404 -39.34 8.34 19.35
CA THR A 404 -38.69 7.72 20.51
C THR A 404 -37.88 8.74 21.28
N ARG A 405 -37.53 8.45 22.52
CA ARG A 405 -36.71 9.30 23.35
C ARG A 405 -35.39 8.63 23.65
N ILE A 406 -34.28 9.35 23.46
CA ILE A 406 -32.93 8.92 23.76
C ILE A 406 -32.45 9.67 24.99
N ASN A 407 -32.15 8.92 26.04
CA ASN A 407 -31.62 9.46 27.28
C ASN A 407 -30.12 9.18 27.35
N PHE A 408 -29.35 10.13 27.90
CA PHE A 408 -27.92 9.96 28.13
C PHE A 408 -27.44 10.84 29.28
N THR A 409 -26.33 10.44 29.92
CA THR A 409 -25.66 11.23 30.94
C THR A 409 -24.26 11.58 30.47
N VAL A 410 -23.82 12.78 30.78
CA VAL A 410 -22.46 13.30 30.48
C VAL A 410 -21.99 14.17 31.65
N PRO A 411 -20.66 14.30 31.88
CA PRO A 411 -20.18 15.32 32.84
C PRO A 411 -20.68 16.71 32.44
N ALA A 412 -20.92 17.55 33.43
CA ALA A 412 -21.26 18.94 33.16
C ALA A 412 -20.13 19.63 32.37
N ARG A 413 -20.50 20.46 31.37
CA ARG A 413 -19.61 21.14 30.44
C ARG A 413 -18.85 20.21 29.49
N SER A 414 -19.50 19.15 28.97
CA SER A 414 -18.94 18.28 27.94
C SER A 414 -19.31 18.74 26.53
N GLN A 415 -18.38 18.60 25.60
CA GLN A 415 -18.65 18.74 24.18
C GLN A 415 -19.34 17.47 23.69
N VAL A 416 -20.54 17.58 23.16
CA VAL A 416 -21.40 16.44 22.81
C VAL A 416 -21.86 16.51 21.38
N GLU A 417 -21.94 15.34 20.73
CA GLU A 417 -22.64 15.17 19.44
C GLU A 417 -23.45 13.87 19.49
N LEU A 418 -24.78 13.97 19.32
CA LEU A 418 -25.68 12.83 19.21
C LEU A 418 -26.25 12.75 17.78
N THR A 419 -25.92 11.67 17.07
CA THR A 419 -26.26 11.52 15.66
C THR A 419 -26.93 10.18 15.40
N VAL A 420 -27.94 10.16 14.54
CA VAL A 420 -28.70 8.98 14.08
C VAL A 420 -28.21 8.60 12.68
N TYR A 421 -28.04 7.29 12.46
CA TYR A 421 -27.59 6.69 11.21
C TYR A 421 -28.57 5.61 10.76
N ASP A 422 -28.70 5.42 9.45
CA ASP A 422 -29.36 4.24 8.88
C ASP A 422 -28.46 2.98 8.93
N ALA A 423 -28.97 1.84 8.45
CA ALA A 423 -28.24 0.58 8.44
C ALA A 423 -26.99 0.57 7.53
N SER A 424 -26.88 1.53 6.60
CA SER A 424 -25.71 1.70 5.72
C SER A 424 -24.62 2.59 6.32
N GLY A 425 -24.88 3.20 7.50
CA GLY A 425 -23.99 4.16 8.14
C GLY A 425 -24.17 5.62 7.66
N LYS A 426 -25.14 5.91 6.81
CA LYS A 426 -25.45 7.25 6.37
C LYS A 426 -26.15 8.03 7.50
N ILE A 427 -25.74 9.29 7.70
CA ILE A 427 -26.37 10.17 8.68
C ILE A 427 -27.81 10.48 8.27
N VAL A 428 -28.75 10.14 9.17
CA VAL A 428 -30.16 10.49 9.07
C VAL A 428 -30.41 11.86 9.69
N GLN A 429 -29.91 12.07 10.92
CA GLN A 429 -30.09 13.33 11.64
C GLN A 429 -29.07 13.50 12.75
N THR A 430 -28.51 14.70 12.91
CA THR A 430 -27.77 15.09 14.13
C THR A 430 -28.76 15.75 15.08
N LEU A 431 -28.98 15.10 16.23
CA LEU A 431 -30.01 15.52 17.21
C LEU A 431 -29.50 16.62 18.14
N CYS A 432 -28.23 16.59 18.52
CA CYS A 432 -27.57 17.70 19.21
C CYS A 432 -26.07 17.73 18.87
N LYS A 433 -25.51 18.95 18.91
CA LYS A 433 -24.07 19.18 18.75
C LYS A 433 -23.69 20.46 19.48
N GLY A 434 -22.77 20.37 20.42
CA GLY A 434 -22.27 21.52 21.18
C GLY A 434 -21.98 21.22 22.64
N MET A 435 -21.74 22.27 23.41
CA MET A 435 -21.45 22.17 24.85
C MET A 435 -22.74 21.95 25.65
N LEU A 436 -22.81 20.90 26.44
CA LEU A 436 -23.89 20.64 27.38
C LEU A 436 -23.46 20.97 28.81
N PHE A 437 -24.37 21.64 29.55
CA PHE A 437 -24.11 22.09 30.93
C PHE A 437 -24.85 21.25 31.98
N THR A 438 -25.66 20.28 31.54
CA THR A 438 -26.46 19.41 32.38
C THR A 438 -25.94 17.98 32.33
N GLU A 439 -25.95 17.29 33.50
CA GLU A 439 -25.47 15.89 33.55
C GLU A 439 -26.47 14.92 32.91
N ASN A 440 -27.77 15.10 33.10
CA ASN A 440 -28.80 14.23 32.57
C ASN A 440 -29.50 14.92 31.37
N ASN A 441 -29.55 14.23 30.25
CA ASN A 441 -30.07 14.77 29.00
C ASN A 441 -31.09 13.79 28.37
N SER A 442 -32.11 14.35 27.72
CA SER A 442 -33.16 13.59 27.04
C SER A 442 -33.56 14.30 25.74
N ILE A 443 -33.42 13.61 24.61
CA ILE A 443 -33.71 14.15 23.29
C ILE A 443 -34.67 13.22 22.56
N SER A 444 -35.71 13.81 21.94
CA SER A 444 -36.65 13.06 21.11
C SER A 444 -36.13 12.97 19.69
N PHE A 445 -36.24 11.77 19.11
CA PHE A 445 -36.03 11.53 17.70
C PHE A 445 -37.37 11.17 17.04
N THR A 446 -37.72 11.89 15.98
CA THR A 446 -38.85 11.59 15.12
C THR A 446 -38.30 11.17 13.75
N ASN A 447 -38.72 9.98 13.28
CA ASN A 447 -38.23 9.46 11.99
C ASN A 447 -38.76 10.38 10.84
N PRO A 448 -37.86 11.05 10.10
CA PRO A 448 -38.28 12.03 9.10
C PRO A 448 -38.95 11.38 7.88
N ASP A 449 -38.52 10.17 7.51
CA ASP A 449 -38.94 9.49 6.27
C ASP A 449 -40.00 8.42 6.50
N HIS A 450 -40.42 8.19 7.75
CA HIS A 450 -41.35 7.12 8.17
C HIS A 450 -40.97 5.71 7.69
N ALA A 451 -39.70 5.50 7.30
CA ALA A 451 -39.22 4.22 6.84
C ALA A 451 -38.96 3.29 8.02
N GLY A 452 -39.59 2.13 8.02
CA GLY A 452 -39.32 1.08 8.99
C GLY A 452 -37.93 0.44 8.77
N GLY A 453 -37.31 -0.07 9.84
CA GLY A 453 -36.01 -0.74 9.73
C GLY A 453 -35.12 -0.58 10.95
N VAL A 454 -33.86 -1.00 10.75
CA VAL A 454 -32.80 -0.90 11.75
C VAL A 454 -32.05 0.40 11.57
N TYR A 455 -31.92 1.14 12.66
CA TYR A 455 -31.13 2.37 12.76
C TYR A 455 -30.15 2.29 13.91
N PHE A 456 -29.15 3.13 13.90
CA PHE A 456 -28.19 3.27 14.98
C PHE A 456 -28.13 4.74 15.42
N TYR A 457 -27.82 4.98 16.67
CA TYR A 457 -27.50 6.31 17.17
C TYR A 457 -26.23 6.26 17.98
N SER A 458 -25.37 7.26 17.80
CA SER A 458 -24.11 7.39 18.54
C SER A 458 -24.03 8.72 19.27
N LEU A 459 -23.55 8.64 20.51
CA LEU A 459 -23.21 9.73 21.37
C LEU A 459 -21.70 9.87 21.40
N ARG A 460 -21.17 10.97 20.90
CA ARG A 460 -19.79 11.38 21.09
C ARG A 460 -19.72 12.37 22.24
N VAL A 461 -18.80 12.13 23.19
CA VAL A 461 -18.51 13.03 24.31
C VAL A 461 -16.99 13.16 24.37
N ASP A 462 -16.44 14.31 23.99
CA ASP A 462 -15.00 14.55 23.83
C ASP A 462 -14.35 13.46 22.97
N GLN A 463 -13.51 12.59 23.55
CA GLN A 463 -12.86 11.46 22.87
C GLN A 463 -13.65 10.14 22.94
N TYR A 464 -14.75 10.09 23.69
CA TYR A 464 -15.55 8.87 23.89
C TYR A 464 -16.69 8.78 22.89
N MET A 465 -17.01 7.58 22.41
CA MET A 465 -18.13 7.32 21.53
C MET A 465 -18.89 6.07 21.99
N LEU A 466 -20.19 6.23 22.23
CA LEU A 466 -21.11 5.15 22.56
C LEU A 466 -22.17 5.03 21.46
N SER A 467 -22.52 3.78 21.09
CA SER A 467 -23.55 3.54 20.08
C SER A 467 -24.56 2.53 20.54
N LYS A 468 -25.81 2.69 20.07
CA LYS A 468 -26.90 1.75 20.29
C LYS A 468 -27.75 1.58 19.04
N LYS A 469 -28.39 0.42 18.96
CA LYS A 469 -29.33 0.07 17.90
C LYS A 469 -30.74 0.46 18.31
N MET A 470 -31.55 0.94 17.35
CA MET A 470 -32.98 1.11 17.50
C MET A 470 -33.75 0.52 16.31
N ASN A 471 -34.97 0.07 16.56
CA ASN A 471 -35.83 -0.51 15.54
C ASN A 471 -37.08 0.40 15.33
N ILE A 472 -37.39 0.68 14.07
CA ILE A 472 -38.57 1.44 13.65
C ILE A 472 -39.55 0.46 13.00
N CYS A 473 -40.78 0.41 13.51
CA CYS A 473 -41.88 -0.40 12.95
C CYS A 473 -42.63 0.41 11.90
N ASN A 474 -43.12 -0.27 10.87
CA ASN A 474 -44.06 0.30 9.90
C ASN A 474 -45.44 0.53 10.51
#